data_a0b357fdcc16a1ef7d22326d38380dd8
#
_entry.id   a0b357fdcc16a1ef7d22326d38380dd8
#
_cell.length_a   1.000
_cell.length_b   1.000
_cell.length_c   1.000
_cell.angle_alpha   90.00
_cell.angle_beta   90.00
_cell.angle_gamma   90.00
#
_symmetry.space_group_name_H-M   'P 1'
#
loop_
_entity.id
_entity.type
_entity.pdbx_description
1 polymer ?
#
loop_
_entity_poly.entity_id
_entity_poly.type
_entity_poly.pdbx_seq_one_letter_code
_entity_poly.pdbx_strand_id
1 'polypeptide(L)'
;MPAPGSEQDFVVNVGDRVYFDLDSYSVRPEAQPRLDAQAAWLARYPQVTVRIEGNADERGTREYNLALGARRAEAVRTYLIQRGVPAGRIDTISFGKERPIVEGSNESAWAQNRNAHTAIVSGAPR
;
A
#
# COMPACT_ATOMS: atom_id res chain seq x y z
N MET A 1 -21.79 1.63 9.84
CA MET A 1 -20.50 2.19 10.28
C MET A 1 -19.54 1.05 10.63
N PRO A 2 -18.34 1.06 10.08
CA PRO A 2 -17.35 0.06 10.50
C PRO A 2 -16.96 0.23 11.98
N ALA A 3 -16.68 -0.88 12.63
CA ALA A 3 -16.23 -0.84 14.03
C ALA A 3 -14.85 -0.16 14.12
N PRO A 4 -14.64 0.74 15.09
CA PRO A 4 -13.34 1.40 15.24
C PRO A 4 -12.20 0.38 15.40
N GLY A 5 -11.11 0.57 14.64
CA GLY A 5 -9.95 -0.30 14.68
C GLY A 5 -10.06 -1.57 13.86
N SER A 6 -11.21 -1.83 13.23
CA SER A 6 -11.39 -3.00 12.36
C SER A 6 -10.72 -2.78 11.00
N GLU A 7 -10.53 -3.87 10.26
CA GLU A 7 -10.01 -3.79 8.88
C GLU A 7 -10.91 -2.90 8.03
N GLN A 8 -12.22 -3.04 8.16
CA GLN A 8 -13.16 -2.23 7.38
C GLN A 8 -13.07 -0.76 7.73
N ASP A 9 -12.86 -0.43 9.01
CA ASP A 9 -12.60 0.95 9.43
C ASP A 9 -11.38 1.52 8.70
N PHE A 10 -10.30 0.75 8.64
CA PHE A 10 -9.09 1.17 7.94
C PHE A 10 -9.37 1.42 6.45
N VAL A 11 -10.00 0.47 5.79
CA VAL A 11 -10.27 0.56 4.34
C VAL A 11 -11.19 1.74 4.02
N VAL A 12 -12.27 1.91 4.77
CA VAL A 12 -13.31 2.89 4.45
C VAL A 12 -12.92 4.31 4.88
N ASN A 13 -12.38 4.45 6.08
CA ASN A 13 -12.16 5.77 6.68
C ASN A 13 -10.75 6.30 6.50
N VAL A 14 -9.76 5.43 6.31
CA VAL A 14 -8.35 5.82 6.14
C VAL A 14 -7.92 5.69 4.69
N GLY A 15 -8.23 4.56 4.09
CA GLY A 15 -7.78 4.20 2.76
C GLY A 15 -6.52 3.35 2.79
N ASP A 16 -6.54 2.26 2.04
CA ASP A 16 -5.50 1.24 2.12
C ASP A 16 -4.57 1.20 0.89
N ARG A 17 -4.82 2.04 -0.13
CA ARG A 17 -3.99 2.07 -1.34
C ARG A 17 -3.48 3.46 -1.63
N VAL A 18 -2.24 3.52 -2.11
CA VAL A 18 -1.67 4.72 -2.73
C VAL A 18 -1.14 4.36 -4.10
N TYR A 19 -1.07 5.34 -4.99
CA TYR A 19 -0.80 5.13 -6.41
C TYR A 19 0.52 5.78 -6.80
N PHE A 20 1.12 5.26 -7.88
CA PHE A 20 2.45 5.69 -8.33
C PHE A 20 2.42 6.08 -9.80
N ASP A 21 3.35 6.94 -10.16
CA ASP A 21 3.58 7.29 -11.55
C ASP A 21 4.28 6.16 -12.30
N LEU A 22 4.24 6.23 -13.63
CA LEU A 22 4.92 5.26 -14.49
C LEU A 22 6.41 5.18 -14.12
N ASP A 23 6.91 3.96 -14.00
CA ASP A 23 8.31 3.65 -13.69
C ASP A 23 8.83 4.30 -12.42
N SER A 24 7.95 4.78 -11.56
CA SER A 24 8.33 5.47 -10.33
C SER A 24 7.96 4.64 -9.10
N TYR A 25 8.80 4.72 -8.08
CA TYR A 25 8.50 4.20 -6.75
C TYR A 25 8.56 5.30 -5.69
N SER A 26 8.58 6.55 -6.12
CA SER A 26 8.53 7.69 -5.20
C SER A 26 7.10 7.91 -4.71
N VAL A 27 6.94 8.13 -3.41
CA VAL A 27 5.64 8.49 -2.83
C VAL A 27 5.25 9.86 -3.39
N ARG A 28 4.11 9.92 -4.08
CA ARG A 28 3.61 11.15 -4.65
C ARG A 28 3.10 12.09 -3.55
N PRO A 29 3.21 13.42 -3.74
CA PRO A 29 2.63 14.35 -2.76
C PRO A 29 1.16 14.07 -2.45
N GLU A 30 0.37 13.67 -3.46
CA GLU A 30 -1.04 13.36 -3.29
C GLU A 30 -1.29 12.15 -2.39
N ALA A 31 -0.31 11.25 -2.26
CA ALA A 31 -0.41 10.06 -1.42
C ALA A 31 -0.08 10.35 0.05
N GLN A 32 0.63 11.42 0.34
CA GLN A 32 1.12 11.69 1.69
C GLN A 32 0.01 11.83 2.72
N PRO A 33 -1.09 12.56 2.47
CA PRO A 33 -2.17 12.64 3.46
C PRO A 33 -2.76 11.28 3.84
N ARG A 34 -2.89 10.38 2.87
CA ARG A 34 -3.41 9.03 3.16
C ARG A 34 -2.43 8.22 3.99
N LEU A 35 -1.14 8.29 3.67
CA LEU A 35 -0.12 7.58 4.45
C LEU A 35 0.04 8.18 5.86
N ASP A 36 -0.09 9.49 6.00
CA ASP A 36 -0.12 10.13 7.33
C ASP A 36 -1.31 9.62 8.14
N ALA A 37 -2.47 9.49 7.51
CA ALA A 37 -3.66 8.94 8.15
C ALA A 37 -3.48 7.46 8.52
N GLN A 38 -2.80 6.68 7.68
CA GLN A 38 -2.47 5.29 8.00
C GLN A 38 -1.57 5.22 9.24
N ALA A 39 -0.53 6.05 9.29
CA ALA A 39 0.37 6.08 10.44
C ALA A 39 -0.36 6.46 11.73
N ALA A 40 -1.25 7.45 11.67
CA ALA A 40 -2.04 7.86 12.82
C ALA A 40 -2.97 6.74 13.30
N TRP A 41 -3.61 6.05 12.36
CA TRP A 41 -4.50 4.93 12.68
C TRP A 41 -3.72 3.77 13.34
N LEU A 42 -2.54 3.46 12.80
CA LEU A 42 -1.69 2.41 13.37
C LEU A 42 -1.17 2.79 14.76
N ALA A 43 -0.97 4.09 15.03
CA ALA A 43 -0.60 4.56 16.36
C ALA A 43 -1.74 4.36 17.37
N ARG A 44 -2.99 4.55 16.93
CA ARG A 44 -4.17 4.33 17.79
C ARG A 44 -4.42 2.85 18.09
N TYR A 45 -4.02 1.98 17.19
CA TYR A 45 -4.27 0.52 17.31
C TYR A 45 -2.94 -0.22 17.25
N PRO A 46 -2.13 -0.13 18.34
CA PRO A 46 -0.74 -0.57 18.29
C PRO A 46 -0.54 -2.08 18.17
N GLN A 47 -1.59 -2.87 18.37
CA GLN A 47 -1.51 -4.33 18.20
C GLN A 47 -1.64 -4.77 16.74
N VAL A 48 -2.03 -3.85 15.85
CA VAL A 48 -2.24 -4.19 14.43
C VAL A 48 -0.89 -4.32 13.72
N THR A 49 -0.74 -5.38 12.94
CA THR A 49 0.39 -5.55 12.01
C THR A 49 -0.11 -5.50 10.58
N VAL A 50 0.74 -5.00 9.68
CA VAL A 50 0.37 -4.84 8.28
C VAL A 50 1.43 -5.43 7.37
N ARG A 51 1.01 -5.74 6.13
CA ARG A 51 1.90 -6.10 5.04
C ARG A 51 1.60 -5.16 3.88
N ILE A 52 2.65 -4.54 3.36
CA ILE A 52 2.49 -3.64 2.22
C ILE A 52 2.78 -4.42 0.95
N GLU A 53 1.80 -4.45 0.06
CA GLU A 53 1.83 -5.20 -1.19
C GLU A 53 2.09 -4.24 -2.33
N GLY A 54 3.26 -4.37 -2.96
CA GLY A 54 3.64 -3.50 -4.07
C GLY A 54 3.20 -4.09 -5.40
N ASN A 55 2.63 -3.25 -6.26
CA ASN A 55 2.05 -3.66 -7.53
C ASN A 55 2.49 -2.75 -8.66
N ALA A 56 2.49 -3.31 -9.88
CA ALA A 56 2.83 -2.60 -11.11
C ALA A 56 1.76 -2.88 -12.15
N ASP A 57 1.73 -2.05 -13.21
CA ASP A 57 0.85 -2.33 -14.35
C ASP A 57 1.45 -3.44 -15.23
N GLU A 58 0.71 -3.85 -16.26
CA GLU A 58 1.05 -5.02 -17.08
C GLU A 58 2.28 -4.82 -17.97
N ARG A 59 2.75 -3.59 -18.16
CA ARG A 59 3.80 -3.29 -19.13
C ARG A 59 5.18 -3.62 -18.59
N GLY A 60 6.03 -4.19 -19.44
CA GLY A 60 7.39 -4.56 -19.08
C GLY A 60 7.53 -6.01 -18.66
N THR A 61 8.74 -6.42 -18.30
CA THR A 61 9.00 -7.81 -17.93
C THR A 61 8.47 -8.13 -16.54
N ARG A 62 8.28 -9.43 -16.28
CA ARG A 62 7.87 -9.91 -14.96
C ARG A 62 8.89 -9.53 -13.89
N GLU A 63 10.16 -9.74 -14.20
CA GLU A 63 11.26 -9.46 -13.24
C GLU A 63 11.36 -7.97 -12.92
N TYR A 64 11.29 -7.12 -13.93
CA TYR A 64 11.31 -5.68 -13.73
C TYR A 64 10.18 -5.23 -12.81
N ASN A 65 8.97 -5.73 -13.06
CA ASN A 65 7.79 -5.33 -12.31
C ASN A 65 7.76 -5.90 -10.90
N LEU A 66 8.34 -7.10 -10.68
CA LEU A 66 8.53 -7.60 -9.32
C LEU A 66 9.47 -6.69 -8.52
N ALA A 67 10.56 -6.26 -9.13
CA ALA A 67 11.49 -5.34 -8.49
C ALA A 67 10.84 -3.98 -8.23
N LEU A 68 10.09 -3.45 -9.19
CA LEU A 68 9.41 -2.17 -9.04
C LEU A 68 8.36 -2.21 -7.93
N GLY A 69 7.57 -3.29 -7.88
CA GLY A 69 6.59 -3.49 -6.82
C GLY A 69 7.26 -3.56 -5.45
N ALA A 70 8.39 -4.24 -5.34
CA ALA A 70 9.14 -4.31 -4.08
C ALA A 70 9.62 -2.93 -3.64
N ARG A 71 10.10 -2.10 -4.57
CA ARG A 71 10.55 -0.74 -4.25
C ARG A 71 9.38 0.16 -3.84
N ARG A 72 8.21 -0.01 -4.46
CA ARG A 72 7.00 0.72 -4.07
C ARG A 72 6.55 0.36 -2.67
N ALA A 73 6.53 -0.93 -2.35
CA ALA A 73 6.19 -1.39 -1.00
C ALA A 73 7.19 -0.85 0.04
N GLU A 74 8.47 -0.88 -0.28
CA GLU A 74 9.51 -0.38 0.63
C GLU A 74 9.42 1.14 0.81
N ALA A 75 9.06 1.88 -0.24
CA ALA A 75 8.90 3.33 -0.14
C ALA A 75 7.77 3.68 0.84
N VAL A 76 6.66 2.95 0.79
CA VAL A 76 5.55 3.15 1.73
C VAL A 76 5.96 2.75 3.14
N ARG A 77 6.63 1.62 3.30
CA ARG A 77 7.13 1.17 4.60
C ARG A 77 8.03 2.23 5.23
N THR A 78 9.00 2.72 4.48
CA THR A 78 9.92 3.75 4.95
C THR A 78 9.16 5.01 5.39
N TYR A 79 8.17 5.43 4.61
CA TYR A 79 7.36 6.59 4.95
C TYR A 79 6.64 6.39 6.29
N LEU A 80 6.01 5.24 6.48
CA LEU A 80 5.29 4.95 7.73
C LEU A 80 6.23 4.88 8.93
N ILE A 81 7.42 4.30 8.75
CA ILE A 81 8.44 4.26 9.82
C ILE A 81 8.86 5.68 10.21
N GLN A 82 9.07 6.56 9.22
CA GLN A 82 9.43 7.95 9.48
C GLN A 82 8.31 8.71 10.22
N ARG A 83 7.08 8.24 10.12
CA ARG A 83 5.92 8.79 10.84
C ARG A 83 5.66 8.11 12.18
N GLY A 84 6.58 7.25 12.63
CA GLY A 84 6.53 6.68 13.97
C GLY A 84 6.00 5.25 14.08
N VAL A 85 5.68 4.59 12.96
CA VAL A 85 5.23 3.20 13.02
C VAL A 85 6.47 2.31 13.20
N PRO A 86 6.50 1.45 14.24
CA PRO A 86 7.65 0.56 14.44
C PRO A 86 7.87 -0.39 13.25
N ALA A 87 9.12 -0.55 12.86
CA ALA A 87 9.50 -1.37 11.70
C ALA A 87 9.00 -2.82 11.82
N GLY A 88 8.99 -3.37 13.02
CA GLY A 88 8.57 -4.76 13.25
C GLY A 88 7.08 -5.02 13.03
N ARG A 89 6.29 -3.97 12.84
CA ARG A 89 4.85 -4.11 12.55
C ARG A 89 4.54 -4.14 11.05
N ILE A 90 5.55 -3.95 10.20
CA ILE A 90 5.34 -3.76 8.76
C ILE A 90 6.21 -4.72 7.97
N ASP A 91 5.58 -5.65 7.25
CA ASP A 91 6.25 -6.48 6.26
C ASP A 91 5.94 -5.96 4.86
N THR A 92 6.72 -6.37 3.89
CA THR A 92 6.51 -6.02 2.48
C THR A 92 6.51 -7.27 1.61
N ILE A 93 5.77 -7.20 0.51
CA ILE A 93 5.80 -8.22 -0.55
C ILE A 93 5.54 -7.53 -1.88
N SER A 94 6.09 -8.06 -2.96
CA SER A 94 5.77 -7.59 -4.31
C SER A 94 4.99 -8.66 -5.04
N PHE A 95 3.90 -8.26 -5.67
CA PHE A 95 3.18 -9.09 -6.63
C PHE A 95 3.50 -8.69 -8.07
N GLY A 96 4.30 -7.63 -8.25
CA GLY A 96 4.64 -7.14 -9.58
C GLY A 96 3.38 -6.81 -10.37
N LYS A 97 3.28 -7.36 -11.58
CA LYS A 97 2.11 -7.15 -12.45
C LYS A 97 1.07 -8.27 -12.39
N GLU A 98 1.19 -9.18 -11.42
CA GLU A 98 0.40 -10.41 -11.42
C GLU A 98 -0.96 -10.28 -10.76
N ARG A 99 -1.23 -9.16 -10.07
CA ARG A 99 -2.50 -8.92 -9.37
C ARG A 99 -3.15 -7.60 -9.79
N PRO A 100 -3.56 -7.47 -11.06
CA PRO A 100 -4.25 -6.26 -11.48
C PRO A 100 -5.59 -6.13 -10.75
N ILE A 101 -5.90 -4.91 -10.32
CA ILE A 101 -7.21 -4.62 -9.73
C ILE A 101 -8.19 -4.17 -10.80
N VAL A 102 -7.70 -3.76 -11.97
CA VAL A 102 -8.52 -3.37 -13.12
C VAL A 102 -7.95 -4.05 -14.35
N GLU A 103 -8.80 -4.76 -15.07
CA GLU A 103 -8.44 -5.34 -16.36
C GLU A 103 -8.45 -4.26 -17.44
N GLY A 104 -7.58 -4.38 -18.42
CA GLY A 104 -7.54 -3.49 -19.56
C GLY A 104 -6.14 -3.00 -19.87
N SER A 105 -5.93 -2.65 -21.14
CA SER A 105 -4.64 -2.19 -21.66
C SER A 105 -4.77 -0.73 -22.10
N ASN A 106 -4.99 0.14 -21.13
CA ASN A 106 -5.09 1.58 -21.34
C ASN A 106 -4.61 2.30 -20.09
N GLU A 107 -4.37 3.60 -20.20
CA GLU A 107 -3.80 4.39 -19.10
C GLU A 107 -4.69 4.39 -17.85
N SER A 108 -6.00 4.39 -18.01
CA SER A 108 -6.89 4.37 -16.86
C SER A 108 -6.72 3.10 -16.02
N ALA A 109 -6.63 1.94 -16.68
CA ALA A 109 -6.39 0.67 -15.99
C ALA A 109 -4.98 0.62 -15.41
N TRP A 110 -3.97 1.02 -16.19
CA TRP A 110 -2.58 1.00 -15.74
C TRP A 110 -2.37 1.87 -14.50
N ALA A 111 -2.97 3.06 -14.49
CA ALA A 111 -2.84 3.97 -13.35
C ALA A 111 -3.35 3.36 -12.06
N GLN A 112 -4.44 2.60 -12.11
CA GLN A 112 -5.01 1.95 -10.93
C GLN A 112 -4.18 0.75 -10.48
N ASN A 113 -3.46 0.11 -11.40
CA ASN A 113 -2.64 -1.06 -11.09
C ASN A 113 -1.25 -0.67 -10.55
N ARG A 114 -0.82 0.58 -10.71
CA ARG A 114 0.41 1.11 -10.12
C ARG A 114 0.14 1.57 -8.69
N ASN A 115 0.17 0.62 -7.75
CA ASN A 115 -0.23 0.94 -6.38
C ASN A 115 0.59 0.17 -5.35
N ALA A 116 0.46 0.60 -4.09
CA ALA A 116 0.88 -0.15 -2.93
C ALA A 116 -0.33 -0.28 -2.00
N HIS A 117 -0.63 -1.50 -1.60
CA HIS A 117 -1.78 -1.84 -0.80
C HIS A 117 -1.32 -2.22 0.61
N THR A 118 -1.78 -1.47 1.61
CA THR A 118 -1.51 -1.77 3.01
C THR A 118 -2.58 -2.72 3.52
N ALA A 119 -2.21 -3.99 3.68
CA ALA A 119 -3.12 -5.05 4.13
C ALA A 119 -2.93 -5.32 5.61
N ILE A 120 -4.02 -5.38 6.36
CA ILE A 120 -3.97 -5.75 7.77
C ILE A 120 -3.78 -7.26 7.85
N VAL A 121 -2.76 -7.69 8.62
CA VAL A 121 -2.42 -9.10 8.78
C VAL A 121 -2.97 -9.64 10.09
N SER A 122 -2.86 -8.89 11.17
CA SER A 122 -3.29 -9.36 12.48
C SER A 122 -3.58 -8.18 13.40
N GLY A 123 -4.23 -8.46 14.53
CA GLY A 123 -4.42 -7.50 15.61
C GLY A 123 -5.64 -6.60 15.48
N ALA A 124 -6.37 -6.66 14.36
CA ALA A 124 -7.58 -5.86 14.21
C ALA A 124 -8.79 -6.64 14.77
N PRO A 125 -9.70 -5.98 15.49
CA PRO A 125 -10.95 -6.62 15.90
C PRO A 125 -11.81 -6.93 14.69
N ARG A 126 -12.62 -7.98 14.83
CA ARG A 126 -13.55 -8.42 13.79
C ARG A 126 -14.85 -7.64 13.84
#